data_3851fdf083ab49136e0e70037b34e4e8
#
_entry.id   3851fdf083ab49136e0e70037b34e4e8
#
_cell.length_a   1.000
_cell.length_b   1.000
_cell.length_c   1.000
_cell.angle_alpha   90.00
_cell.angle_beta   90.00
_cell.angle_gamma   90.00
#
_symmetry.space_group_name_H-M   'P 1'
#
loop_
_entity.id
_entity.type
_entity.pdbx_description
1 polymer ?
#
loop_
_entity_poly.entity_id
_entity_poly.type
_entity_poly.pdbx_seq_one_letter_code
_entity_poly.pdbx_strand_id
1 'polypeptide(L)'
;QGDAEKWLKFAYALKARYTMHLLQRSTNKDADMEKVLEYVSKSFKNTEEQAAFSVYDVNNINPLYGFFKARAALGASESMRSKLAEYNDPRLSRAFITKLDKEKEGKAQAPGTPDTDVYAPSGTPEQGTSKYGTSLFMYSATAPTLLMSFHELKFLEAEALCRLGRDAKSALKEAVVAGLLNAENSFSISRKELGNTLLNPASAITEEEANSYFDNTVEATYTNEPLKTTMIQKYFALWGASGEATESYNDLRRMTAPTESFIQLQNTKPFPLR
;
A
#
# COMPACT_ATOMS: atom_id res chain seq x y z
N GLN A 1 10.15 -18.56 17.93
CA GLN A 1 8.89 -19.10 18.41
C GLN A 1 8.41 -18.20 19.51
N GLY A 2 7.29 -17.77 19.58
CA GLY A 2 6.34 -16.92 20.12
C GLY A 2 6.67 -16.14 21.38
N ASP A 3 6.89 -14.89 21.20
CA ASP A 3 6.71 -13.87 22.23
C ASP A 3 5.19 -13.72 22.47
N ALA A 4 4.71 -14.14 23.63
CA ALA A 4 3.27 -14.12 23.97
C ALA A 4 2.70 -12.70 23.97
N GLU A 5 3.49 -11.68 24.33
CA GLU A 5 3.06 -10.28 24.31
C GLU A 5 2.85 -9.81 22.87
N LYS A 6 3.76 -10.16 21.95
CA LYS A 6 3.60 -9.83 20.52
C LYS A 6 2.36 -10.49 19.92
N TRP A 7 2.09 -11.76 20.28
CA TRP A 7 0.87 -12.44 19.86
C TRP A 7 -0.38 -11.79 20.42
N LEU A 8 -0.36 -11.34 21.67
CA LEU A 8 -1.49 -10.60 22.25
C LEU A 8 -1.74 -9.27 21.54
N LYS A 9 -0.68 -8.50 21.27
CA LYS A 9 -0.78 -7.24 20.49
C LYS A 9 -1.35 -7.50 19.09
N PHE A 10 -0.88 -8.55 18.41
CA PHE A 10 -1.41 -8.95 17.10
C PHE A 10 -2.88 -9.35 17.17
N ALA A 11 -3.30 -10.09 18.19
CA ALA A 11 -4.71 -10.44 18.39
C ALA A 11 -5.61 -9.21 18.58
N TYR A 12 -5.14 -8.19 19.30
CA TYR A 12 -5.86 -6.92 19.40
C TYR A 12 -5.91 -6.16 18.07
N ALA A 13 -4.84 -6.15 17.29
CA ALA A 13 -4.83 -5.57 15.96
C ALA A 13 -5.87 -6.23 15.05
N LEU A 14 -5.94 -7.57 15.03
CA LEU A 14 -6.95 -8.31 14.28
C LEU A 14 -8.38 -8.03 14.77
N LYS A 15 -8.59 -7.87 16.07
CA LYS A 15 -9.90 -7.47 16.60
C LYS A 15 -10.31 -6.10 16.07
N ALA A 16 -9.39 -5.13 16.00
CA ALA A 16 -9.65 -3.82 15.41
C ALA A 16 -10.05 -3.95 13.92
N ARG A 17 -9.26 -4.69 13.12
CA ARG A 17 -9.54 -4.95 11.70
C ARG A 17 -10.91 -5.59 11.49
N TYR A 18 -11.21 -6.66 12.18
CA TYR A 18 -12.47 -7.39 11.99
C TYR A 18 -13.67 -6.63 12.52
N THR A 19 -13.54 -5.82 13.57
CA THR A 19 -14.61 -4.91 14.00
C THR A 19 -14.92 -3.91 12.87
N MET A 20 -13.89 -3.34 12.25
CA MET A 20 -14.06 -2.43 11.13
C MET A 20 -14.69 -3.12 9.88
N HIS A 21 -14.34 -4.38 9.59
CA HIS A 21 -14.96 -5.14 8.49
C HIS A 21 -16.49 -5.29 8.67
N LEU A 22 -16.96 -5.36 9.91
CA LEU A 22 -18.37 -5.53 10.22
C LEU A 22 -19.16 -4.22 10.29
N LEU A 23 -18.56 -3.08 9.98
CA LEU A 23 -19.13 -1.75 10.11
C LEU A 23 -20.56 -1.63 9.51
N GLN A 24 -20.80 -2.22 8.33
CA GLN A 24 -22.10 -2.16 7.67
C GLN A 24 -23.18 -3.05 8.33
N ARG A 25 -22.77 -3.96 9.19
CA ARG A 25 -23.65 -4.86 9.95
C ARG A 25 -23.82 -4.41 11.41
N SER A 26 -23.13 -3.34 11.79
CA SER A 26 -23.20 -2.80 13.15
C SER A 26 -24.56 -2.18 13.43
N THR A 27 -25.12 -2.50 14.60
CA THR A 27 -26.32 -1.87 15.15
C THR A 27 -26.02 -0.60 15.94
N ASN A 28 -24.74 -0.41 16.32
CA ASN A 28 -24.25 0.78 17.00
C ASN A 28 -22.81 1.07 16.53
N LYS A 29 -22.71 1.83 15.46
CA LYS A 29 -21.42 2.13 14.81
C LYS A 29 -20.45 2.86 15.73
N ASP A 30 -20.96 3.82 16.53
CA ASP A 30 -20.11 4.59 17.43
C ASP A 30 -19.49 3.70 18.51
N ALA A 31 -20.28 2.80 19.10
CA ALA A 31 -19.76 1.85 20.08
C ALA A 31 -18.73 0.90 19.49
N ASP A 32 -18.87 0.52 18.22
CA ASP A 32 -17.88 -0.32 17.56
C ASP A 32 -16.62 0.47 17.21
N MET A 33 -16.72 1.76 16.87
CA MET A 33 -15.52 2.62 16.70
C MET A 33 -14.78 2.82 18.01
N GLU A 34 -15.47 3.00 19.14
CA GLU A 34 -14.83 3.04 20.47
C GLU A 34 -14.08 1.73 20.79
N LYS A 35 -14.65 0.57 20.42
CA LYS A 35 -13.93 -0.71 20.56
C LYS A 35 -12.70 -0.79 19.67
N VAL A 36 -12.76 -0.27 18.42
CA VAL A 36 -11.58 -0.19 17.55
C VAL A 36 -10.48 0.59 18.25
N LEU A 37 -10.79 1.78 18.80
CA LEU A 37 -9.82 2.60 19.54
C LEU A 37 -9.25 1.87 20.76
N GLU A 38 -10.10 1.18 21.53
CA GLU A 38 -9.67 0.35 22.65
C GLU A 38 -8.68 -0.74 22.20
N TYR A 39 -8.99 -1.46 21.12
CA TYR A 39 -8.11 -2.53 20.62
C TYR A 39 -6.78 -1.99 20.08
N VAL A 40 -6.81 -0.86 19.37
CA VAL A 40 -5.59 -0.18 18.91
C VAL A 40 -4.71 0.20 20.10
N SER A 41 -5.29 0.73 21.18
CA SER A 41 -4.53 1.13 22.37
C SER A 41 -3.76 -0.03 23.03
N LYS A 42 -4.24 -1.27 22.86
CA LYS A 42 -3.65 -2.52 23.39
C LYS A 42 -2.76 -3.24 22.40
N SER A 43 -2.57 -2.71 21.19
CA SER A 43 -1.84 -3.33 20.11
C SER A 43 -0.43 -2.73 19.94
N PHE A 44 0.09 -2.78 18.71
CA PHE A 44 1.42 -2.31 18.32
C PHE A 44 1.64 -0.84 18.66
N LYS A 45 2.86 -0.48 19.06
CA LYS A 45 3.25 0.89 19.36
C LYS A 45 4.17 1.51 18.31
N ASN A 46 4.76 0.67 17.46
CA ASN A 46 5.68 1.09 16.40
C ASN A 46 5.80 -0.03 15.34
N THR A 47 6.57 0.24 14.29
CA THR A 47 6.83 -0.69 13.19
C THR A 47 7.63 -1.93 13.59
N GLU A 48 8.39 -1.89 14.68
CA GLU A 48 9.18 -3.05 15.16
C GLU A 48 8.29 -4.13 15.81
N GLU A 49 7.11 -3.74 16.27
CA GLU A 49 6.13 -4.63 16.89
C GLU A 49 5.13 -5.22 15.88
N GLN A 50 5.10 -4.70 14.65
CA GLN A 50 4.13 -5.13 13.64
C GLN A 50 4.25 -6.62 13.30
N ALA A 51 3.12 -7.24 12.93
CA ALA A 51 3.12 -8.64 12.55
C ALA A 51 3.57 -8.79 11.08
N ALA A 52 4.72 -9.39 10.87
CA ALA A 52 5.30 -9.63 9.57
C ALA A 52 5.93 -11.01 9.48
N PHE A 53 5.86 -11.63 8.31
CA PHE A 53 6.70 -12.77 7.97
C PHE A 53 7.94 -12.27 7.23
N SER A 54 9.11 -12.44 7.83
CA SER A 54 10.37 -11.83 7.37
C SER A 54 11.52 -12.83 7.19
N VAL A 55 11.23 -14.14 7.29
CA VAL A 55 12.26 -15.19 7.18
C VAL A 55 12.40 -15.70 5.73
N TYR A 56 12.44 -14.78 4.79
CA TYR A 56 12.74 -15.08 3.39
C TYR A 56 14.25 -15.13 3.14
N ASP A 57 14.66 -16.04 2.25
CA ASP A 57 16.04 -16.20 1.80
C ASP A 57 16.07 -16.60 0.30
N VAL A 58 17.25 -16.96 -0.20
CA VAL A 58 17.43 -17.34 -1.60
C VAL A 58 16.67 -18.61 -2.01
N ASN A 59 16.31 -19.47 -1.05
CA ASN A 59 15.57 -20.72 -1.28
C ASN A 59 14.07 -20.54 -0.98
N ASN A 60 13.75 -19.65 -0.07
CA ASN A 60 12.39 -19.35 0.39
C ASN A 60 12.08 -17.89 0.10
N ILE A 61 11.82 -17.59 -1.16
CA ILE A 61 11.60 -16.22 -1.64
C ILE A 61 10.19 -15.71 -1.31
N ASN A 62 10.05 -14.39 -1.22
CA ASN A 62 8.76 -13.73 -1.09
C ASN A 62 7.79 -14.22 -2.20
N PRO A 63 6.55 -14.64 -1.84
CA PRO A 63 5.59 -15.21 -2.80
C PRO A 63 5.24 -14.26 -3.96
N LEU A 64 5.18 -12.95 -3.72
CA LEU A 64 4.89 -11.97 -4.77
C LEU A 64 6.03 -11.92 -5.80
N TYR A 65 7.27 -11.89 -5.32
CA TYR A 65 8.45 -12.00 -6.19
C TYR A 65 8.49 -13.32 -6.95
N GLY A 66 8.21 -14.45 -6.27
CA GLY A 66 8.15 -15.77 -6.90
C GLY A 66 7.10 -15.84 -8.01
N PHE A 67 5.92 -15.28 -7.77
CA PHE A 67 4.87 -15.18 -8.77
C PHE A 67 5.28 -14.31 -9.97
N PHE A 68 5.87 -13.14 -9.71
CA PHE A 68 6.36 -12.24 -10.76
C PHE A 68 7.47 -12.90 -11.60
N LYS A 69 8.43 -13.57 -10.94
CA LYS A 69 9.53 -14.27 -11.62
C LYS A 69 9.05 -15.40 -12.52
N ALA A 70 8.01 -16.12 -12.08
CA ALA A 70 7.43 -17.21 -12.85
C ALA A 70 6.52 -16.75 -14.01
N ARG A 71 5.98 -15.54 -13.92
CA ARG A 71 4.98 -15.01 -14.88
C ARG A 71 5.28 -13.56 -15.21
N ALA A 72 5.87 -13.30 -16.35
CA ALA A 72 6.16 -11.96 -16.87
C ALA A 72 4.88 -11.20 -17.31
N ALA A 73 3.82 -11.24 -16.51
CA ALA A 73 2.50 -10.71 -16.86
C ALA A 73 1.96 -9.65 -15.88
N LEU A 74 2.82 -9.07 -15.03
CA LEU A 74 2.42 -8.09 -14.03
C LEU A 74 2.94 -6.70 -14.38
N GLY A 75 2.20 -5.96 -15.19
CA GLY A 75 2.42 -4.53 -15.38
C GLY A 75 1.92 -3.74 -14.18
N ALA A 76 2.59 -2.62 -13.87
CA ALA A 76 2.11 -1.69 -12.85
C ALA A 76 0.89 -0.92 -13.37
N SER A 77 -0.06 -0.63 -12.48
CA SER A 77 -1.30 0.04 -12.81
C SER A 77 -1.11 1.52 -13.14
N GLU A 78 -1.58 1.94 -14.31
CA GLU A 78 -1.68 3.35 -14.69
C GLU A 78 -2.57 4.14 -13.71
N SER A 79 -3.67 3.55 -13.27
CA SER A 79 -4.59 4.18 -12.30
C SER A 79 -3.90 4.46 -10.96
N MET A 80 -3.08 3.54 -10.46
CA MET A 80 -2.32 3.78 -9.22
C MET A 80 -1.30 4.89 -9.43
N ARG A 81 -0.54 4.84 -10.52
CA ARG A 81 0.46 5.87 -10.83
C ARG A 81 -0.18 7.27 -10.92
N SER A 82 -1.31 7.38 -11.62
CA SER A 82 -2.03 8.65 -11.77
C SER A 82 -2.53 9.20 -10.42
N LYS A 83 -3.04 8.32 -9.55
CA LYS A 83 -3.46 8.71 -8.20
C LYS A 83 -2.29 9.19 -7.35
N LEU A 84 -1.16 8.49 -7.37
CA LEU A 84 0.03 8.93 -6.66
C LEU A 84 0.53 10.29 -7.17
N ALA A 85 0.43 10.55 -8.49
CA ALA A 85 0.77 11.83 -9.07
C ALA A 85 -0.18 12.95 -8.64
N GLU A 86 -1.49 12.69 -8.62
CA GLU A 86 -2.51 13.63 -8.16
C GLU A 86 -2.27 14.11 -6.72
N TYR A 87 -1.79 13.20 -5.86
CA TYR A 87 -1.52 13.50 -4.45
C TYR A 87 -0.04 13.86 -4.17
N ASN A 88 0.80 14.03 -5.19
CA ASN A 88 2.24 14.28 -5.05
C ASN A 88 2.94 13.30 -4.10
N ASP A 89 2.53 12.03 -4.14
CA ASP A 89 3.00 10.99 -3.23
C ASP A 89 4.46 10.62 -3.50
N PRO A 90 5.35 10.56 -2.49
CA PRO A 90 6.77 10.23 -2.66
C PRO A 90 7.05 8.88 -3.34
N ARG A 91 6.11 7.93 -3.26
CA ARG A 91 6.21 6.62 -3.94
C ARG A 91 6.19 6.75 -5.46
N LEU A 92 5.63 7.82 -6.02
CA LEU A 92 5.53 8.02 -7.46
C LEU A 92 6.90 7.89 -8.17
N SER A 93 7.92 8.54 -7.65
CA SER A 93 9.25 8.55 -8.26
C SER A 93 10.10 7.32 -7.90
N ARG A 94 9.62 6.45 -7.01
CA ARG A 94 10.40 5.34 -6.45
C ARG A 94 9.82 3.96 -6.73
N ALA A 95 8.51 3.87 -6.91
CA ALA A 95 7.82 2.58 -6.97
C ALA A 95 7.79 1.95 -8.36
N PHE A 96 8.14 2.69 -9.41
CA PHE A 96 7.95 2.24 -10.78
C PHE A 96 9.29 2.00 -11.48
N ILE A 97 9.37 0.89 -12.21
CA ILE A 97 10.49 0.54 -13.07
C ILE A 97 10.03 0.65 -14.51
N THR A 98 10.75 1.47 -15.26
CA THR A 98 10.50 1.66 -16.68
C THR A 98 11.14 0.54 -17.48
N LYS A 99 10.86 0.54 -18.76
CA LYS A 99 11.43 -0.40 -19.69
C LYS A 99 12.95 -0.23 -19.89
N LEU A 100 13.44 1.01 -19.85
CA LEU A 100 14.89 1.29 -19.93
C LEU A 100 15.66 0.65 -18.78
N ASP A 101 15.07 0.64 -17.58
CA ASP A 101 15.65 -0.04 -16.43
C ASP A 101 15.76 -1.55 -16.66
N LYS A 102 14.79 -2.14 -17.36
CA LYS A 102 14.78 -3.58 -17.68
C LYS A 102 15.81 -3.98 -18.73
N GLU A 103 16.13 -3.10 -19.68
CA GLU A 103 17.15 -3.38 -20.71
C GLU A 103 18.51 -3.64 -20.09
N LYS A 104 18.84 -2.96 -19.01
CA LYS A 104 20.11 -3.20 -18.27
C LYS A 104 20.17 -4.55 -17.56
N GLU A 105 19.03 -5.22 -17.36
CA GLU A 105 19.03 -6.60 -16.85
C GLU A 105 19.51 -7.64 -17.88
N GLY A 106 20.03 -7.22 -19.02
CA GLY A 106 20.48 -8.12 -20.08
C GLY A 106 19.36 -8.83 -20.84
N LYS A 107 18.13 -8.37 -20.68
CA LYS A 107 16.98 -8.84 -21.45
C LYS A 107 16.76 -7.93 -22.64
N ALA A 108 17.09 -8.42 -23.83
CA ALA A 108 16.78 -7.71 -25.07
C ALA A 108 15.31 -7.32 -25.12
N GLN A 109 15.05 -6.04 -25.31
CA GLN A 109 13.70 -5.53 -25.50
C GLN A 109 13.25 -5.75 -26.94
N ALA A 110 11.97 -6.03 -27.13
CA ALA A 110 11.41 -6.14 -28.47
C ALA A 110 11.59 -4.79 -29.22
N PRO A 111 12.04 -4.79 -30.48
CA PRO A 111 12.16 -3.59 -31.28
C PRO A 111 10.82 -2.81 -31.33
N GLY A 112 10.89 -1.49 -31.22
CA GLY A 112 9.70 -0.62 -31.28
C GLY A 112 8.92 -0.46 -29.99
N THR A 113 9.41 -0.98 -28.86
CA THR A 113 8.78 -0.71 -27.57
C THR A 113 9.17 0.71 -27.11
N PRO A 114 8.21 1.58 -26.72
CA PRO A 114 8.52 2.96 -26.38
C PRO A 114 9.41 3.09 -25.14
N ASP A 115 10.36 4.00 -25.20
CA ASP A 115 11.25 4.36 -24.08
C ASP A 115 10.56 5.20 -23.01
N THR A 116 9.25 5.25 -23.07
CA THR A 116 8.41 6.09 -22.22
C THR A 116 7.74 5.27 -21.13
N ASP A 117 7.45 5.93 -20.04
CA ASP A 117 6.66 5.46 -18.91
C ASP A 117 5.24 5.05 -19.32
N VAL A 118 5.07 3.83 -19.82
CA VAL A 118 3.79 3.26 -20.19
C VAL A 118 3.39 2.22 -19.14
N TYR A 119 2.22 2.39 -18.56
CA TYR A 119 1.68 1.53 -17.50
C TYR A 119 0.39 0.87 -17.93
N ALA A 120 0.05 -0.24 -17.26
CA ALA A 120 -1.08 -1.07 -17.64
C ALA A 120 -2.42 -0.36 -17.35
N PRO A 121 -3.26 -0.10 -18.38
CA PRO A 121 -4.57 0.47 -18.16
C PRO A 121 -5.50 -0.52 -17.47
N SER A 122 -6.35 -0.04 -16.57
CA SER A 122 -7.30 -0.86 -15.84
C SER A 122 -8.32 -1.50 -16.79
N GLY A 123 -8.69 -2.76 -16.52
CA GLY A 123 -9.71 -3.48 -17.28
C GLY A 123 -9.29 -3.97 -18.66
N THR A 124 -7.99 -4.01 -18.96
CA THR A 124 -7.48 -4.62 -20.19
C THR A 124 -6.86 -5.99 -19.90
N PRO A 125 -6.97 -6.97 -20.84
CA PRO A 125 -6.39 -8.29 -20.66
C PRO A 125 -4.86 -8.30 -20.81
N GLU A 126 -4.29 -7.31 -21.48
CA GLU A 126 -2.86 -7.20 -21.75
C GLU A 126 -2.16 -6.53 -20.57
N GLN A 127 -1.50 -7.34 -19.75
CA GLN A 127 -0.75 -6.89 -18.58
C GLN A 127 0.75 -7.24 -18.66
N GLY A 128 1.22 -7.58 -19.85
CA GLY A 128 2.59 -8.06 -20.04
C GLY A 128 3.66 -7.04 -19.72
N THR A 129 4.70 -7.45 -19.00
CA THR A 129 5.86 -6.60 -18.65
C THR A 129 6.71 -6.24 -19.87
N SER A 130 6.56 -6.92 -21.01
CA SER A 130 7.17 -6.54 -22.29
C SER A 130 6.60 -5.24 -22.86
N LYS A 131 5.38 -4.87 -22.47
CA LYS A 131 4.67 -3.68 -22.96
C LYS A 131 4.61 -2.56 -21.94
N TYR A 132 4.51 -2.91 -20.65
CA TYR A 132 4.29 -1.96 -19.56
C TYR A 132 5.42 -1.97 -18.55
N GLY A 133 5.64 -0.82 -17.92
CA GLY A 133 6.45 -0.70 -16.72
C GLY A 133 5.91 -1.60 -15.62
N THR A 134 6.74 -1.91 -14.66
CA THR A 134 6.36 -2.72 -13.50
C THR A 134 6.64 -1.98 -12.19
N SER A 135 6.24 -2.55 -11.07
CA SER A 135 6.53 -1.97 -9.76
C SER A 135 7.82 -2.53 -9.17
N LEU A 136 8.57 -1.67 -8.50
CA LEU A 136 9.76 -2.06 -7.74
C LEU A 136 9.42 -3.08 -6.63
N PHE A 137 8.19 -3.09 -6.12
CA PHE A 137 7.72 -4.11 -5.19
C PHE A 137 7.85 -5.56 -5.73
N MET A 138 7.80 -5.74 -7.05
CA MET A 138 7.92 -7.06 -7.67
C MET A 138 9.34 -7.65 -7.63
N TYR A 139 10.33 -6.85 -7.30
CA TYR A 139 11.74 -7.28 -7.28
C TYR A 139 12.27 -7.56 -5.87
N SER A 140 11.41 -7.53 -4.86
CA SER A 140 11.82 -7.78 -3.48
C SER A 140 11.74 -9.26 -3.11
N ALA A 141 12.81 -10.03 -3.36
CA ALA A 141 12.85 -11.46 -3.04
C ALA A 141 12.78 -11.73 -1.53
N THR A 142 13.30 -10.82 -0.72
CA THR A 142 13.39 -10.98 0.73
C THR A 142 12.63 -9.93 1.53
N ALA A 143 11.87 -9.06 0.87
CA ALA A 143 11.01 -8.10 1.57
C ALA A 143 9.97 -8.82 2.44
N PRO A 144 9.69 -8.33 3.65
CA PRO A 144 8.73 -8.94 4.55
C PRO A 144 7.32 -8.90 3.97
N THR A 145 6.54 -9.96 4.20
CA THR A 145 5.09 -9.95 4.00
C THR A 145 4.43 -9.46 5.27
N LEU A 146 3.80 -8.30 5.22
CA LEU A 146 3.08 -7.72 6.34
C LEU A 146 1.74 -8.44 6.51
N LEU A 147 1.49 -8.98 7.69
CA LEU A 147 0.24 -9.65 8.05
C LEU A 147 -0.73 -8.69 8.72
N MET A 148 -0.19 -7.79 9.52
CA MET A 148 -0.84 -6.66 10.15
C MET A 148 0.23 -5.64 10.49
N SER A 149 0.29 -4.57 9.72
CA SER A 149 1.30 -3.53 9.88
C SER A 149 0.90 -2.51 10.94
N PHE A 150 1.88 -1.77 11.42
CA PHE A 150 1.64 -0.62 12.27
C PHE A 150 0.89 0.48 11.51
N HIS A 151 1.20 0.69 10.23
CA HIS A 151 0.48 1.69 9.43
C HIS A 151 -0.99 1.32 9.24
N GLU A 152 -1.34 0.05 8.96
CA GLU A 152 -2.73 -0.35 8.88
C GLU A 152 -3.47 -0.11 10.21
N LEU A 153 -2.84 -0.49 11.33
CA LEU A 153 -3.41 -0.27 12.67
C LEU A 153 -3.71 1.22 12.90
N LYS A 154 -2.78 2.11 12.53
CA LYS A 154 -2.96 3.56 12.69
C LYS A 154 -3.99 4.14 11.72
N PHE A 155 -4.15 3.57 10.53
CA PHE A 155 -5.26 3.92 9.63
C PHE A 155 -6.61 3.48 10.19
N LEU A 156 -6.70 2.34 10.87
CA LEU A 156 -7.93 1.93 11.57
C LEU A 156 -8.27 2.90 12.72
N GLU A 157 -7.27 3.36 13.46
CA GLU A 157 -7.44 4.39 14.49
C GLU A 157 -7.95 5.70 13.88
N ALA A 158 -7.27 6.20 12.85
CA ALA A 158 -7.65 7.45 12.19
C ALA A 158 -9.07 7.37 11.60
N GLU A 159 -9.43 6.26 10.97
CA GLU A 159 -10.77 6.04 10.45
C GLU A 159 -11.83 6.05 11.57
N ALA A 160 -11.57 5.34 12.67
CA ALA A 160 -12.49 5.30 13.81
C ALA A 160 -12.71 6.69 14.43
N LEU A 161 -11.63 7.46 14.59
CA LEU A 161 -11.72 8.85 15.07
C LEU A 161 -12.52 9.73 14.10
N CYS A 162 -12.27 9.66 12.80
CA CYS A 162 -13.04 10.41 11.79
C CYS A 162 -14.53 10.06 11.85
N ARG A 163 -14.87 8.78 11.98
CA ARG A 163 -16.28 8.32 12.07
C ARG A 163 -16.99 8.77 13.34
N LEU A 164 -16.24 8.97 14.42
CA LEU A 164 -16.74 9.55 15.68
C LEU A 164 -16.75 11.09 15.67
N GLY A 165 -16.37 11.74 14.56
CA GLY A 165 -16.28 13.20 14.48
C GLY A 165 -15.15 13.79 15.35
N ARG A 166 -14.12 13.00 15.68
CA ARG A 166 -12.96 13.42 16.46
C ARG A 166 -11.78 13.74 15.57
N ASP A 167 -10.84 14.53 16.09
CA ASP A 167 -9.58 14.80 15.39
C ASP A 167 -8.73 13.53 15.27
N ALA A 168 -8.38 13.17 14.03
CA ALA A 168 -7.58 12.01 13.69
C ALA A 168 -6.20 12.38 13.11
N LYS A 169 -5.84 13.68 13.09
CA LYS A 169 -4.63 14.18 12.43
C LYS A 169 -3.37 13.45 12.86
N SER A 170 -3.16 13.27 14.17
CA SER A 170 -1.97 12.60 14.69
C SER A 170 -1.91 11.14 14.27
N ALA A 171 -3.02 10.40 14.40
CA ALA A 171 -3.10 9.00 14.00
C ALA A 171 -2.88 8.83 12.48
N LEU A 172 -3.45 9.72 11.68
CA LEU A 172 -3.26 9.73 10.23
C LEU A 172 -1.82 10.03 9.85
N LYS A 173 -1.16 10.99 10.52
CA LYS A 173 0.26 11.31 10.28
C LYS A 173 1.14 10.10 10.55
N GLU A 174 0.98 9.46 11.70
CA GLU A 174 1.72 8.25 12.04
C GLU A 174 1.48 7.13 11.01
N ALA A 175 0.24 6.95 10.56
CA ALA A 175 -0.10 5.95 9.55
C ALA A 175 0.58 6.22 8.20
N VAL A 176 0.54 7.46 7.72
CA VAL A 176 1.16 7.86 6.44
C VAL A 176 2.67 7.70 6.49
N VAL A 177 3.30 8.20 7.54
CA VAL A 177 4.76 8.09 7.71
C VAL A 177 5.19 6.63 7.79
N ALA A 178 4.55 5.82 8.64
CA ALA A 178 4.87 4.40 8.74
C ALA A 178 4.63 3.64 7.42
N GLY A 179 3.58 3.98 6.68
CA GLY A 179 3.29 3.40 5.37
C GLY A 179 4.36 3.70 4.34
N LEU A 180 4.86 4.93 4.29
CA LEU A 180 5.95 5.34 3.41
C LEU A 180 7.26 4.64 3.77
N LEU A 181 7.60 4.53 5.06
CA LEU A 181 8.81 3.85 5.51
C LEU A 181 8.76 2.34 5.29
N ASN A 182 7.60 1.70 5.46
CA ASN A 182 7.42 0.29 5.10
C ASN A 182 7.55 0.05 3.59
N ALA A 183 7.04 0.95 2.76
CA ALA A 183 7.25 0.90 1.30
C ALA A 183 8.73 1.06 0.96
N GLU A 184 9.42 2.02 1.58
CA GLU A 184 10.85 2.26 1.39
C GLU A 184 11.70 1.03 1.77
N ASN A 185 11.35 0.34 2.84
CA ASN A 185 12.02 -0.90 3.21
C ASN A 185 11.99 -1.93 2.06
N SER A 186 10.84 -2.12 1.43
CA SER A 186 10.71 -2.98 0.24
C SER A 186 11.49 -2.45 -0.96
N PHE A 187 11.45 -1.14 -1.21
CA PHE A 187 12.20 -0.51 -2.31
C PHE A 187 13.70 -0.63 -2.12
N SER A 188 14.19 -0.45 -0.91
CA SER A 188 15.62 -0.54 -0.61
C SER A 188 16.16 -1.95 -0.85
N ILE A 189 15.40 -2.98 -0.48
CA ILE A 189 15.74 -4.37 -0.76
C ILE A 189 15.77 -4.61 -2.27
N SER A 190 14.74 -4.16 -3.00
CA SER A 190 14.66 -4.30 -4.45
C SER A 190 15.80 -3.56 -5.17
N ARG A 191 16.11 -2.34 -4.76
CA ARG A 191 17.24 -1.60 -5.32
C ARG A 191 18.58 -2.31 -5.10
N LYS A 192 18.76 -2.89 -3.92
CA LYS A 192 19.97 -3.67 -3.61
C LYS A 192 20.06 -4.92 -4.48
N GLU A 193 18.96 -5.63 -4.69
CA GLU A 193 18.91 -6.85 -5.52
C GLU A 193 19.12 -6.53 -7.00
N LEU A 194 18.55 -5.44 -7.50
CA LEU A 194 18.70 -5.00 -8.90
C LEU A 194 20.09 -4.36 -9.17
N GLY A 195 20.69 -3.76 -8.15
CA GLY A 195 22.02 -3.15 -8.24
C GLY A 195 22.12 -2.16 -9.40
N ASN A 196 23.13 -2.37 -10.26
CA ASN A 196 23.42 -1.49 -11.40
C ASN A 196 22.45 -1.64 -12.59
N THR A 197 21.42 -2.48 -12.48
CA THR A 197 20.41 -2.63 -13.52
C THR A 197 19.40 -1.47 -13.53
N LEU A 198 19.30 -0.72 -12.43
CA LEU A 198 18.52 0.52 -12.39
C LEU A 198 19.33 1.68 -12.97
N LEU A 199 18.74 2.41 -13.92
CA LEU A 199 19.40 3.54 -14.60
C LEU A 199 19.66 4.72 -13.67
N ASN A 200 18.63 5.16 -12.97
CA ASN A 200 18.65 6.30 -12.07
C ASN A 200 17.81 5.97 -10.84
N PRO A 201 18.35 5.16 -9.90
CA PRO A 201 17.59 4.85 -8.71
C PRO A 201 17.29 6.14 -7.93
N ALA A 202 16.02 6.38 -7.66
CA ALA A 202 15.63 7.49 -6.80
C ALA A 202 16.23 7.33 -5.40
N SER A 203 16.47 8.45 -4.72
CA SER A 203 16.89 8.46 -3.32
C SER A 203 15.85 7.76 -2.43
N ALA A 204 16.28 7.26 -1.29
CA ALA A 204 15.38 6.66 -0.31
C ALA A 204 14.34 7.67 0.20
N ILE A 205 13.13 7.20 0.50
CA ILE A 205 12.17 8.00 1.26
C ILE A 205 12.64 8.05 2.71
N THR A 206 13.04 9.24 3.16
CA THR A 206 13.45 9.45 4.55
C THR A 206 12.24 9.74 5.44
N GLU A 207 12.42 9.59 6.74
CA GLU A 207 11.38 9.97 7.71
C GLU A 207 11.06 11.48 7.64
N GLU A 208 12.07 12.30 7.39
CA GLU A 208 11.89 13.74 7.18
C GLU A 208 11.02 14.04 5.95
N GLU A 209 11.29 13.38 4.84
CA GLU A 209 10.48 13.51 3.62
C GLU A 209 9.05 13.01 3.84
N ALA A 210 8.86 11.89 4.54
CA ALA A 210 7.55 11.36 4.86
C ALA A 210 6.74 12.32 5.75
N ASN A 211 7.36 12.91 6.76
CA ASN A 211 6.75 13.95 7.59
C ASN A 211 6.41 15.20 6.77
N SER A 212 7.35 15.67 5.94
CA SER A 212 7.14 16.83 5.06
C SER A 212 6.01 16.60 4.06
N TYR A 213 5.88 15.40 3.50
CA TYR A 213 4.76 15.04 2.64
C TYR A 213 3.42 15.16 3.38
N PHE A 214 3.35 14.66 4.60
CA PHE A 214 2.13 14.82 5.39
C PHE A 214 1.80 16.29 5.62
N ASP A 215 2.76 17.06 6.17
CA ASP A 215 2.54 18.44 6.60
C ASP A 215 2.22 19.38 5.43
N ASN A 216 2.82 19.16 4.25
CA ASN A 216 2.66 20.04 3.09
C ASN A 216 1.57 19.60 2.09
N THR A 217 1.14 18.34 2.15
CA THR A 217 0.20 17.80 1.15
C THR A 217 -1.03 17.17 1.79
N VAL A 218 -0.84 16.22 2.70
CA VAL A 218 -1.95 15.42 3.24
C VAL A 218 -2.79 16.25 4.22
N GLU A 219 -2.18 17.06 5.07
CA GLU A 219 -2.87 17.85 6.08
C GLU A 219 -3.91 18.81 5.47
N ALA A 220 -3.59 19.44 4.35
CA ALA A 220 -4.52 20.34 3.67
C ALA A 220 -5.78 19.64 3.17
N THR A 221 -5.62 18.43 2.62
CA THR A 221 -6.77 17.61 2.16
C THR A 221 -7.53 17.03 3.35
N TYR A 222 -6.82 16.61 4.41
CA TYR A 222 -7.44 16.11 5.64
C TYR A 222 -8.32 17.17 6.30
N THR A 223 -7.89 18.41 6.37
CA THR A 223 -8.66 19.49 6.99
C THR A 223 -10.03 19.67 6.31
N ASN A 224 -10.11 19.48 5.00
CA ASN A 224 -11.35 19.62 4.24
C ASN A 224 -12.21 18.34 4.24
N GLU A 225 -11.59 17.17 4.11
CA GLU A 225 -12.27 15.88 3.93
C GLU A 225 -11.58 14.78 4.75
N PRO A 226 -11.70 14.79 6.10
CA PRO A 226 -10.90 13.92 6.99
C PRO A 226 -11.02 12.43 6.67
N LEU A 227 -12.24 11.90 6.59
CA LEU A 227 -12.47 10.48 6.31
C LEU A 227 -12.00 10.08 4.91
N LYS A 228 -12.31 10.89 3.90
CA LYS A 228 -11.90 10.62 2.51
C LYS A 228 -10.38 10.59 2.40
N THR A 229 -9.69 11.57 2.97
CA THR A 229 -8.23 11.63 2.95
C THR A 229 -7.62 10.42 3.65
N THR A 230 -8.17 10.03 4.81
CA THR A 230 -7.73 8.83 5.53
C THR A 230 -7.85 7.58 4.67
N MET A 231 -8.98 7.38 3.99
CA MET A 231 -9.20 6.18 3.17
C MET A 231 -8.35 6.16 1.90
N ILE A 232 -8.10 7.32 1.28
CA ILE A 232 -7.21 7.41 0.11
C ILE A 232 -5.76 7.11 0.52
N GLN A 233 -5.28 7.70 1.60
CA GLN A 233 -3.92 7.44 2.09
C GLN A 233 -3.74 5.98 2.53
N LYS A 234 -4.77 5.37 3.15
CA LYS A 234 -4.79 3.94 3.46
C LYS A 234 -4.67 3.08 2.21
N TYR A 235 -5.44 3.40 1.16
CA TYR A 235 -5.37 2.70 -0.12
C TYR A 235 -3.96 2.74 -0.72
N PHE A 236 -3.28 3.87 -0.66
CA PHE A 236 -1.90 3.97 -1.11
C PHE A 236 -0.92 3.16 -0.25
N ALA A 237 -1.11 3.16 1.07
CA ALA A 237 -0.23 2.45 1.99
C ALA A 237 -0.35 0.92 1.91
N LEU A 238 -1.52 0.42 1.55
CA LEU A 238 -1.78 -1.02 1.39
C LEU A 238 -1.31 -1.56 0.02
N TRP A 239 -0.87 -0.68 -0.90
CA TRP A 239 -0.32 -1.11 -2.18
C TRP A 239 1.14 -1.55 -2.02
N GLY A 240 1.47 -2.71 -2.62
CA GLY A 240 2.87 -3.15 -2.70
C GLY A 240 3.09 -4.64 -2.41
N ALA A 241 4.29 -4.97 -1.94
CA ALA A 241 4.72 -6.33 -1.64
C ALA A 241 4.20 -6.89 -0.30
N SER A 242 3.10 -6.36 0.19
CA SER A 242 2.51 -6.71 1.48
C SER A 242 1.33 -7.67 1.31
N GLY A 243 1.11 -8.53 2.30
CA GLY A 243 -0.07 -9.39 2.38
C GLY A 243 -1.37 -8.63 2.65
N GLU A 244 -1.29 -7.34 2.94
CA GLU A 244 -2.42 -6.47 3.30
C GLU A 244 -3.15 -5.86 2.10
N ALA A 245 -2.67 -6.05 0.87
CA ALA A 245 -3.30 -5.46 -0.32
C ALA A 245 -4.78 -5.84 -0.49
N THR A 246 -5.20 -7.01 0.01
CA THR A 246 -6.59 -7.46 0.03
C THR A 246 -7.48 -6.60 0.92
N GLU A 247 -6.93 -5.92 1.92
CA GLU A 247 -7.68 -5.02 2.82
C GLU A 247 -8.23 -3.81 2.07
N SER A 248 -7.54 -3.35 1.00
CA SER A 248 -8.08 -2.31 0.12
C SER A 248 -9.43 -2.72 -0.51
N TYR A 249 -9.56 -3.99 -0.90
CA TYR A 249 -10.81 -4.51 -1.44
C TYR A 249 -11.90 -4.65 -0.36
N ASN A 250 -11.51 -5.08 0.84
CA ASN A 250 -12.42 -5.13 1.98
C ASN A 250 -12.95 -3.74 2.35
N ASP A 251 -12.07 -2.73 2.32
CA ASP A 251 -12.46 -1.33 2.54
C ASP A 251 -13.46 -0.84 1.49
N LEU A 252 -13.22 -1.10 0.20
CA LEU A 252 -14.16 -0.75 -0.87
C LEU A 252 -15.54 -1.39 -0.67
N ARG A 253 -15.59 -2.64 -0.21
CA ARG A 253 -16.86 -3.35 0.03
C ARG A 253 -17.64 -2.85 1.23
N ARG A 254 -16.97 -2.34 2.25
CA ARG A 254 -17.63 -1.86 3.48
C ARG A 254 -17.93 -0.36 3.47
N MET A 255 -17.36 0.39 2.54
CA MET A 255 -17.71 1.80 2.34
C MET A 255 -19.12 1.93 1.78
N THR A 256 -19.84 2.95 2.22
CA THR A 256 -21.22 3.18 1.79
C THR A 256 -21.25 3.95 0.47
N ALA A 257 -21.64 3.29 -0.62
CA ALA A 257 -21.86 3.96 -1.89
C ALA A 257 -23.25 4.68 -1.88
N PRO A 258 -23.39 5.87 -2.51
CA PRO A 258 -22.34 6.62 -3.21
C PRO A 258 -21.54 7.60 -2.31
N THR A 259 -21.95 7.78 -1.05
CA THR A 259 -21.40 8.83 -0.18
C THR A 259 -19.94 8.62 0.23
N GLU A 260 -19.49 7.37 0.26
CA GLU A 260 -18.11 6.98 0.59
C GLU A 260 -17.37 6.37 -0.61
N SER A 261 -17.73 6.72 -1.85
CA SER A 261 -17.03 6.29 -3.07
C SER A 261 -15.74 7.09 -3.27
N PHE A 262 -14.84 7.03 -2.28
CA PHE A 262 -13.62 7.85 -2.25
C PHE A 262 -12.56 7.38 -3.26
N ILE A 263 -12.51 6.09 -3.54
CA ILE A 263 -11.53 5.50 -4.44
C ILE A 263 -12.25 5.12 -5.73
N GLN A 264 -12.11 5.96 -6.74
CA GLN A 264 -12.67 5.67 -8.05
C GLN A 264 -11.71 4.78 -8.83
N LEU A 265 -12.12 3.54 -9.06
CA LEU A 265 -11.42 2.63 -9.95
C LEU A 265 -11.84 2.95 -11.39
N GLN A 266 -10.94 3.58 -12.14
CA GLN A 266 -11.19 3.81 -13.57
C GLN A 266 -11.15 2.48 -14.30
N ASN A 267 -12.31 2.02 -14.74
CA ASN A 267 -12.40 0.92 -15.70
C ASN A 267 -12.65 1.51 -17.09
N THR A 268 -11.62 1.56 -17.92
CA THR A 268 -11.69 2.14 -19.26
C THR A 268 -12.49 1.29 -20.24
N LYS A 269 -12.73 0.02 -19.92
CA LYS A 269 -13.56 -0.90 -20.68
C LYS A 269 -14.40 -1.73 -19.72
N PRO A 270 -15.60 -1.27 -19.35
CA PRO A 270 -16.50 -2.10 -18.55
C PRO A 270 -16.77 -3.39 -19.32
N PHE A 271 -16.45 -4.53 -18.71
CA PHE A 271 -16.92 -5.81 -19.26
C PHE A 271 -18.44 -5.75 -19.30
N PRO A 272 -19.07 -6.10 -20.43
CA PRO A 272 -20.50 -6.26 -20.43
C PRO A 272 -20.84 -7.33 -19.38
N LEU A 273 -21.66 -6.96 -18.40
CA LEU A 273 -22.24 -7.92 -17.46
C LEU A 273 -23.00 -8.95 -18.31
N ARG A 274 -22.54 -10.19 -18.27
CA ARG A 274 -23.26 -11.33 -18.86
C ARG A 274 -24.39 -11.74 -17.95
#